data_28498b5e4890c7dea8d6ed84466ab7a4
#
_entry.id   28498b5e4890c7dea8d6ed84466ab7a4
#
_cell.length_a   1.000
_cell.length_b   1.000
_cell.length_c   1.000
_cell.angle_alpha   90.00
_cell.angle_beta   90.00
_cell.angle_gamma   90.00
#
_symmetry.space_group_name_H-M   'P 1'
#
loop_
_entity.id
_entity.type
_entity.pdbx_description
1 polymer ?
#
loop_
_entity_poly.entity_id
_entity_poly.type
_entity_poly.pdbx_seq_one_letter_code
_entity_poly.pdbx_strand_id
1 'polypeptide(L)'
;MQGRSFGIAVAVTLFWSLPSPALQPLDVFVASARERNPDALEAKAGLSQQNAQSDVALGRVLPGISARGAYTRNQYGTTVDLGSGPVTVVPDHQWDGSATVTVPLIDAAGWARVAAAKTTADAAGFQLASARLQVEAQVAQNYYQLIADFALVAVSGTALEVSKESLRLAQNRLAAGVAPALEVDRARADVEQQTQQLAAALLQLSLAARALESNSGVFPDLSVPAPLADDLHNEPALASFESELNRLPAVVAASGSTRAAEQDAGAQRFALLPSVAGTFSERGTTAPGFTGHDWTWQAAINFAWSFDLTSIASIRSQDAGADVARARELRVRLAARDAIHRQWETVAASIARSRSARAGRVAAAHAAQQAHDRYQVGTITQLDLLQAQRDAFAAEVARIQADADLVNARAQLRLAAGKSLLERNEGVQ
;
A
#
# COMPACT_ATOMS: atom_id res chain seq x y z
N MET A 1 13.04 11.37 77.91
CA MET A 1 11.85 10.59 77.51
C MET A 1 11.28 11.22 76.26
N GLN A 2 11.62 10.65 75.10
CA GLN A 2 11.25 11.17 73.81
C GLN A 2 10.09 10.31 73.25
N GLY A 3 8.93 10.95 73.06
CA GLY A 3 7.77 10.34 72.41
C GLY A 3 7.89 10.41 70.91
N ARG A 4 7.91 9.24 70.24
CA ARG A 4 7.83 9.10 68.77
C ARG A 4 6.35 9.01 68.35
N SER A 5 5.86 10.02 67.64
CA SER A 5 4.57 9.99 66.95
C SER A 5 4.70 9.22 65.64
N PHE A 6 3.96 8.13 65.47
CA PHE A 6 3.79 7.39 64.22
C PHE A 6 2.72 8.06 63.38
N GLY A 7 3.12 8.67 62.28
CA GLY A 7 2.19 9.17 61.24
C GLY A 7 1.81 8.03 60.30
N ILE A 8 0.53 7.67 60.24
CA ILE A 8 -0.05 6.74 59.27
C ILE A 8 -0.29 7.52 57.96
N ALA A 9 0.52 7.26 56.94
CA ALA A 9 0.30 7.73 55.56
C ALA A 9 -0.76 6.85 54.89
N VAL A 10 -1.96 7.40 54.68
CA VAL A 10 -3.00 6.78 53.88
C VAL A 10 -2.63 6.97 52.39
N ALA A 11 -2.15 5.95 51.75
CA ALA A 11 -1.92 5.91 50.31
C ALA A 11 -3.29 5.84 49.59
N VAL A 12 -3.75 6.96 49.04
CA VAL A 12 -4.89 6.98 48.10
C VAL A 12 -4.39 6.43 46.79
N THR A 13 -4.70 5.15 46.53
CA THR A 13 -4.54 4.52 45.22
C THR A 13 -5.63 5.06 44.29
N LEU A 14 -5.25 6.01 43.43
CA LEU A 14 -6.03 6.39 42.26
C LEU A 14 -6.11 5.16 41.34
N PHE A 15 -7.24 4.46 41.39
CA PHE A 15 -7.61 3.53 40.31
C PHE A 15 -7.84 4.35 39.05
N TRP A 16 -6.84 4.42 38.19
CA TRP A 16 -7.07 4.76 36.78
C TRP A 16 -7.99 3.67 36.24
N SER A 17 -9.24 4.02 35.95
CA SER A 17 -10.13 3.22 35.12
C SER A 17 -9.44 3.09 33.77
N LEU A 18 -8.85 1.92 33.51
CA LEU A 18 -8.42 1.52 32.18
C LEU A 18 -9.66 1.62 31.29
N PRO A 19 -9.61 2.29 30.14
CA PRO A 19 -10.73 2.30 29.19
C PRO A 19 -11.07 0.84 28.90
N SER A 20 -12.37 0.53 28.98
CA SER A 20 -12.89 -0.79 28.57
C SER A 20 -12.35 -1.11 27.18
N PRO A 21 -11.79 -2.29 26.91
CA PRO A 21 -11.25 -2.63 25.62
C PRO A 21 -12.38 -2.58 24.59
N ALA A 22 -12.38 -1.55 23.76
CA ALA A 22 -13.21 -1.42 22.58
C ALA A 22 -12.35 -1.70 21.36
N LEU A 23 -12.94 -2.09 20.24
CA LEU A 23 -12.20 -2.18 18.97
C LEU A 23 -11.37 -0.90 18.78
N GLN A 24 -10.08 -1.06 18.54
CA GLN A 24 -9.18 0.07 18.34
C GLN A 24 -9.69 0.96 17.18
N PRO A 25 -9.55 2.28 17.25
CA PRO A 25 -9.99 3.17 16.19
C PRO A 25 -9.15 2.97 14.91
N LEU A 26 -9.75 3.29 13.76
CA LEU A 26 -9.18 3.06 12.43
C LEU A 26 -7.77 3.67 12.26
N ASP A 27 -7.50 4.83 12.85
CA ASP A 27 -6.21 5.52 12.77
C ASP A 27 -5.04 4.68 13.30
N VAL A 28 -5.26 3.87 14.34
CA VAL A 28 -4.24 2.95 14.88
C VAL A 28 -3.83 1.91 13.83
N PHE A 29 -4.80 1.30 13.15
CA PHE A 29 -4.54 0.31 12.10
C PHE A 29 -3.87 0.94 10.87
N VAL A 30 -4.34 2.11 10.46
CA VAL A 30 -3.77 2.86 9.32
C VAL A 30 -2.33 3.30 9.61
N ALA A 31 -2.06 3.85 10.79
CA ALA A 31 -0.71 4.27 11.19
C ALA A 31 0.27 3.08 11.20
N SER A 32 -0.15 1.94 11.78
CA SER A 32 0.67 0.73 11.79
C SER A 32 0.91 0.16 10.39
N ALA A 33 -0.14 0.14 9.54
CA ALA A 33 -0.04 -0.36 8.18
C ALA A 33 0.93 0.44 7.31
N ARG A 34 0.98 1.77 7.45
CA ARG A 34 1.97 2.61 6.73
C ARG A 34 3.42 2.21 6.98
N GLU A 35 3.70 1.62 8.15
CA GLU A 35 5.05 1.24 8.55
C GLU A 35 5.35 -0.24 8.33
N ARG A 36 4.35 -1.11 8.43
CA ARG A 36 4.52 -2.57 8.49
C ARG A 36 3.94 -3.33 7.30
N ASN A 37 3.04 -2.71 6.55
CA ASN A 37 2.43 -3.38 5.40
C ASN A 37 3.50 -3.67 4.32
N PRO A 38 3.55 -4.89 3.76
CA PRO A 38 4.52 -5.28 2.74
C PRO A 38 4.55 -4.36 1.51
N ASP A 39 3.39 -3.91 1.02
CA ASP A 39 3.30 -3.04 -0.15
C ASP A 39 3.89 -1.65 0.12
N ALA A 40 3.68 -1.11 1.35
CA ALA A 40 4.28 0.14 1.78
C ALA A 40 5.81 0.01 1.95
N LEU A 41 6.28 -1.13 2.48
CA LEU A 41 7.71 -1.44 2.62
C LEU A 41 8.38 -1.62 1.25
N GLU A 42 7.73 -2.31 0.30
CA GLU A 42 8.20 -2.45 -1.07
C GLU A 42 8.36 -1.09 -1.75
N ALA A 43 7.34 -0.23 -1.67
CA ALA A 43 7.40 1.12 -2.23
C ALA A 43 8.50 1.97 -1.58
N LYS A 44 8.74 1.83 -0.27
CA LYS A 44 9.82 2.50 0.46
C LYS A 44 11.20 2.00 0.01
N ALA A 45 11.35 0.68 -0.15
CA ALA A 45 12.57 0.09 -0.68
C ALA A 45 12.82 0.53 -2.14
N GLY A 46 11.77 0.60 -2.96
CA GLY A 46 11.82 1.13 -4.33
C GLY A 46 12.31 2.59 -4.37
N LEU A 47 11.83 3.45 -3.48
CA LEU A 47 12.35 4.82 -3.34
C LEU A 47 13.85 4.82 -3.00
N SER A 48 14.26 3.98 -2.02
CA SER A 48 15.67 3.88 -1.64
C SER A 48 16.54 3.39 -2.80
N GLN A 49 16.06 2.46 -3.62
CA GLN A 49 16.70 1.98 -4.83
C GLN A 49 16.87 3.10 -5.86
N GLN A 50 15.83 3.90 -6.12
CA GLN A 50 15.90 5.00 -7.08
C GLN A 50 16.85 6.11 -6.61
N ASN A 51 16.90 6.42 -5.31
CA ASN A 51 17.85 7.34 -4.74
C ASN A 51 19.31 6.83 -4.96
N ALA A 52 19.57 5.56 -4.66
CA ALA A 52 20.88 4.98 -4.90
C ALA A 52 21.27 4.97 -6.41
N GLN A 53 20.31 4.75 -7.32
CA GLN A 53 20.54 4.87 -8.76
C GLN A 53 20.86 6.31 -9.19
N SER A 54 20.23 7.31 -8.55
CA SER A 54 20.58 8.72 -8.74
C SER A 54 22.03 9.01 -8.29
N ASP A 55 22.43 8.45 -7.14
CA ASP A 55 23.82 8.58 -6.65
C ASP A 55 24.82 7.88 -7.58
N VAL A 56 24.47 6.72 -8.14
CA VAL A 56 25.29 6.04 -9.17
C VAL A 56 25.42 6.91 -10.43
N ALA A 57 24.33 7.56 -10.87
CA ALA A 57 24.39 8.46 -12.02
C ALA A 57 25.31 9.66 -11.73
N LEU A 58 25.22 10.24 -10.54
CA LEU A 58 26.11 11.32 -10.08
C LEU A 58 27.56 10.84 -10.01
N GLY A 59 27.83 9.66 -9.45
CA GLY A 59 29.17 9.09 -9.35
C GLY A 59 29.87 8.95 -10.69
N ARG A 60 29.13 8.77 -11.79
CA ARG A 60 29.71 8.66 -13.15
C ARG A 60 30.29 9.98 -13.70
N VAL A 61 29.81 11.11 -13.20
CA VAL A 61 30.25 12.45 -13.61
C VAL A 61 31.24 13.07 -12.62
N LEU A 62 31.58 12.36 -11.54
CA LEU A 62 32.56 12.74 -10.54
C LEU A 62 33.91 12.06 -10.82
N PRO A 63 35.04 12.61 -10.27
CA PRO A 63 36.33 11.95 -10.37
C PRO A 63 36.31 10.53 -9.81
N GLY A 64 36.86 9.59 -10.57
CA GLY A 64 37.00 8.19 -10.19
C GLY A 64 38.45 7.76 -10.07
N ILE A 65 38.76 6.84 -9.16
CA ILE A 65 40.06 6.22 -8.98
C ILE A 65 39.88 4.72 -9.24
N SER A 66 40.77 4.18 -10.07
CA SER A 66 40.88 2.75 -10.32
C SER A 66 42.28 2.25 -10.11
N ALA A 67 42.44 1.06 -9.52
CA ALA A 67 43.72 0.38 -9.38
C ALA A 67 43.60 -1.01 -10.02
N ARG A 68 44.64 -1.41 -10.71
CA ARG A 68 44.75 -2.73 -11.34
C ARG A 68 46.11 -3.33 -11.02
N GLY A 69 46.12 -4.58 -10.61
CA GLY A 69 47.34 -5.38 -10.46
C GLY A 69 47.23 -6.64 -11.32
N ALA A 70 48.31 -7.03 -11.96
CA ALA A 70 48.40 -8.26 -12.73
C ALA A 70 49.72 -8.96 -12.45
N TYR A 71 49.67 -10.28 -12.30
CA TYR A 71 50.82 -11.16 -12.34
C TYR A 71 50.73 -12.02 -13.58
N THR A 72 51.79 -11.95 -14.41
CA THR A 72 51.88 -12.74 -15.66
C THR A 72 53.06 -13.66 -15.56
N ARG A 73 52.88 -14.95 -15.88
CA ARG A 73 53.95 -15.90 -16.07
C ARG A 73 54.04 -16.21 -17.55
N ASN A 74 55.16 -15.85 -18.14
CA ASN A 74 55.46 -16.13 -19.55
C ASN A 74 56.15 -17.50 -19.68
N GLN A 75 55.91 -18.21 -20.77
CA GLN A 75 56.54 -19.49 -21.01
C GLN A 75 58.06 -19.32 -21.33
N TYR A 76 58.39 -18.20 -21.96
CA TYR A 76 59.78 -17.85 -22.30
C TYR A 76 60.05 -16.38 -21.99
N GLY A 77 61.20 -16.12 -21.33
CA GLY A 77 61.75 -14.78 -21.21
C GLY A 77 62.39 -14.36 -22.54
N THR A 78 62.34 -13.06 -22.84
CA THR A 78 63.00 -12.48 -24.03
C THR A 78 63.96 -11.42 -23.60
N THR A 79 65.25 -11.60 -23.95
CA THR A 79 66.30 -10.61 -23.77
C THR A 79 66.80 -10.16 -25.13
N VAL A 80 67.10 -8.86 -25.29
CA VAL A 80 67.68 -8.26 -26.53
C VAL A 80 68.98 -7.54 -26.17
N ASP A 81 70.07 -7.84 -26.91
CA ASP A 81 71.32 -7.13 -26.79
C ASP A 81 71.43 -6.09 -27.90
N LEU A 82 71.48 -4.82 -27.52
CA LEU A 82 71.62 -3.67 -28.43
C LEU A 82 73.05 -3.11 -28.44
N GLY A 83 74.06 -3.90 -27.98
CA GLY A 83 75.44 -3.48 -27.95
C GLY A 83 75.90 -2.73 -26.68
N SER A 84 74.93 -2.46 -25.76
CA SER A 84 75.17 -1.89 -24.42
C SER A 84 74.99 -2.89 -23.30
N GLY A 85 74.70 -4.17 -23.64
CA GLY A 85 74.41 -5.26 -22.73
C GLY A 85 72.94 -5.81 -22.90
N PRO A 86 72.70 -7.02 -22.43
CA PRO A 86 71.37 -7.66 -22.58
C PRO A 86 70.35 -6.96 -21.73
N VAL A 87 69.21 -6.51 -22.36
CA VAL A 87 68.01 -5.92 -21.71
C VAL A 87 66.94 -6.95 -21.77
N THR A 88 66.32 -7.31 -20.59
CA THR A 88 65.19 -8.19 -20.52
C THR A 88 63.95 -7.41 -20.89
N VAL A 89 63.36 -7.74 -22.03
CA VAL A 89 62.16 -7.07 -22.53
C VAL A 89 60.89 -7.77 -22.01
N VAL A 90 60.93 -9.10 -21.92
CA VAL A 90 59.83 -9.91 -21.36
C VAL A 90 60.46 -10.88 -20.33
N PRO A 91 60.24 -10.66 -19.02
CA PRO A 91 60.67 -11.60 -17.99
C PRO A 91 59.73 -12.82 -17.91
N ASP A 92 60.23 -13.95 -17.38
CA ASP A 92 59.40 -15.14 -17.12
C ASP A 92 58.31 -14.85 -16.09
N HIS A 93 58.57 -13.95 -15.14
CA HIS A 93 57.64 -13.52 -14.10
C HIS A 93 57.53 -12.00 -14.15
N GLN A 94 56.29 -11.52 -14.34
CA GLN A 94 56.02 -10.09 -14.47
C GLN A 94 54.91 -9.67 -13.50
N TRP A 95 55.17 -8.61 -12.77
CA TRP A 95 54.19 -7.91 -11.97
C TRP A 95 53.93 -6.54 -12.60
N ASP A 96 52.67 -6.22 -12.86
CA ASP A 96 52.24 -4.92 -13.31
C ASP A 96 51.21 -4.37 -12.31
N GLY A 97 51.40 -3.14 -11.87
CA GLY A 97 50.46 -2.40 -11.06
C GLY A 97 50.17 -1.06 -11.73
N SER A 98 48.91 -0.62 -11.71
CA SER A 98 48.56 0.73 -12.16
C SER A 98 47.49 1.34 -11.29
N ALA A 99 47.63 2.63 -11.01
CA ALA A 99 46.60 3.46 -10.42
C ALA A 99 46.22 4.56 -11.41
N THR A 100 44.93 4.75 -11.68
CA THR A 100 44.44 5.75 -12.63
C THR A 100 43.36 6.58 -11.97
N VAL A 101 43.53 7.90 -12.01
CA VAL A 101 42.50 8.89 -11.67
C VAL A 101 41.91 9.41 -12.97
N THR A 102 40.61 9.35 -13.08
CA THR A 102 39.86 9.89 -14.25
C THR A 102 38.94 10.99 -13.77
N VAL A 103 39.03 12.17 -14.39
CA VAL A 103 38.20 13.35 -14.07
C VAL A 103 37.41 13.73 -15.32
N PRO A 104 36.10 13.50 -15.38
CA PRO A 104 35.28 14.05 -16.46
C PRO A 104 35.28 15.58 -16.39
N LEU A 105 35.77 16.23 -17.45
CA LEU A 105 35.85 17.70 -17.54
C LEU A 105 34.65 18.28 -18.26
N ILE A 106 34.21 17.63 -19.33
CA ILE A 106 33.02 17.99 -20.12
C ILE A 106 32.29 16.70 -20.44
N ASP A 107 31.08 16.53 -19.87
CA ASP A 107 30.15 15.41 -20.13
C ASP A 107 28.72 15.91 -20.04
N ALA A 108 28.24 16.56 -21.10
CA ALA A 108 26.87 17.10 -21.15
C ALA A 108 25.80 15.99 -21.06
N ALA A 109 26.05 14.83 -21.68
CA ALA A 109 25.17 13.68 -21.63
C ALA A 109 25.09 13.06 -20.22
N GLY A 110 26.24 12.94 -19.54
CA GLY A 110 26.31 12.46 -18.18
C GLY A 110 25.51 13.34 -17.21
N TRP A 111 25.70 14.65 -17.25
CA TRP A 111 24.95 15.58 -16.41
C TRP A 111 23.44 15.58 -16.69
N ALA A 112 23.03 15.44 -17.96
CA ALA A 112 21.62 15.30 -18.31
C ALA A 112 21.00 14.00 -17.75
N ARG A 113 21.77 12.88 -17.77
CA ARG A 113 21.34 11.62 -17.13
C ARG A 113 21.23 11.74 -15.61
N VAL A 114 22.13 12.51 -14.97
CA VAL A 114 21.99 12.82 -13.51
C VAL A 114 20.68 13.52 -13.23
N ALA A 115 20.32 14.53 -14.05
CA ALA A 115 19.05 15.25 -13.90
C ALA A 115 17.83 14.31 -14.08
N ALA A 116 17.86 13.43 -15.08
CA ALA A 116 16.82 12.43 -15.31
C ALA A 116 16.70 11.44 -14.15
N ALA A 117 17.82 10.91 -13.66
CA ALA A 117 17.85 9.98 -12.52
C ALA A 117 17.29 10.62 -11.23
N LYS A 118 17.63 11.90 -10.98
CA LYS A 118 17.09 12.66 -9.85
C LYS A 118 15.57 12.85 -9.99
N THR A 119 15.09 13.22 -11.17
CA THR A 119 13.65 13.36 -11.43
C THR A 119 12.92 12.02 -11.26
N THR A 120 13.55 10.89 -11.63
CA THR A 120 13.01 9.54 -11.40
C THR A 120 12.93 9.23 -9.91
N ALA A 121 13.95 9.57 -9.13
CA ALA A 121 13.94 9.39 -7.68
C ALA A 121 12.87 10.26 -6.99
N ASP A 122 12.70 11.51 -7.43
CA ASP A 122 11.63 12.38 -6.94
C ASP A 122 10.23 11.80 -7.26
N ALA A 123 10.04 11.25 -8.47
CA ALA A 123 8.80 10.57 -8.86
C ALA A 123 8.53 9.33 -7.99
N ALA A 124 9.56 8.57 -7.60
CA ALA A 124 9.43 7.42 -6.71
C ALA A 124 8.94 7.82 -5.29
N GLY A 125 9.27 9.03 -4.83
CA GLY A 125 8.71 9.59 -3.59
C GLY A 125 7.18 9.73 -3.65
N PHE A 126 6.65 10.19 -4.77
CA PHE A 126 5.20 10.27 -5.00
C PHE A 126 4.56 8.89 -5.24
N GLN A 127 5.30 7.93 -5.82
CA GLN A 127 4.84 6.53 -5.90
C GLN A 127 4.66 5.93 -4.50
N LEU A 128 5.60 6.16 -3.57
CA LEU A 128 5.45 5.76 -2.17
C LEU A 128 4.22 6.40 -1.52
N ALA A 129 3.97 7.70 -1.75
CA ALA A 129 2.79 8.36 -1.23
C ALA A 129 1.50 7.75 -1.80
N SER A 130 1.47 7.41 -3.09
CA SER A 130 0.34 6.70 -3.73
C SER A 130 0.13 5.30 -3.15
N ALA A 131 1.20 4.53 -2.95
CA ALA A 131 1.13 3.20 -2.34
C ALA A 131 0.56 3.25 -0.91
N ARG A 132 0.94 4.25 -0.12
CA ARG A 132 0.40 4.47 1.22
C ARG A 132 -1.11 4.72 1.20
N LEU A 133 -1.62 5.53 0.28
CA LEU A 133 -3.07 5.75 0.13
C LEU A 133 -3.81 4.46 -0.26
N GLN A 134 -3.21 3.62 -1.09
CA GLN A 134 -3.77 2.30 -1.46
C GLN A 134 -3.82 1.36 -0.26
N VAL A 135 -2.76 1.32 0.55
CA VAL A 135 -2.73 0.55 1.81
C VAL A 135 -3.80 1.04 2.78
N GLU A 136 -3.97 2.37 2.93
CA GLU A 136 -5.04 2.94 3.76
C GLU A 136 -6.43 2.53 3.26
N ALA A 137 -6.63 2.50 1.93
CA ALA A 137 -7.90 2.10 1.33
C ALA A 137 -8.24 0.63 1.66
N GLN A 138 -7.24 -0.25 1.58
CA GLN A 138 -7.40 -1.66 1.91
C GLN A 138 -7.65 -1.88 3.41
N VAL A 139 -6.93 -1.17 4.27
CA VAL A 139 -7.13 -1.22 5.73
C VAL A 139 -8.51 -0.72 6.11
N ALA A 140 -8.97 0.40 5.54
CA ALA A 140 -10.30 0.94 5.79
C ALA A 140 -11.40 -0.06 5.37
N GLN A 141 -11.27 -0.68 4.20
CA GLN A 141 -12.20 -1.70 3.74
C GLN A 141 -12.27 -2.89 4.71
N ASN A 142 -11.12 -3.43 5.12
CA ASN A 142 -11.06 -4.56 6.06
C ASN A 142 -11.62 -4.19 7.44
N TYR A 143 -11.36 -2.96 7.90
CA TYR A 143 -11.85 -2.46 9.18
C TYR A 143 -13.39 -2.36 9.21
N TYR A 144 -14.01 -1.75 8.21
CA TYR A 144 -15.48 -1.63 8.16
C TYR A 144 -16.15 -2.96 7.88
N GLN A 145 -15.51 -3.87 7.12
CA GLN A 145 -15.97 -5.24 6.96
C GLN A 145 -15.95 -5.99 8.30
N LEU A 146 -14.87 -5.87 9.08
CA LEU A 146 -14.78 -6.49 10.41
C LEU A 146 -15.90 -6.02 11.34
N ILE A 147 -16.24 -4.72 11.35
CA ILE A 147 -17.34 -4.19 12.16
C ILE A 147 -18.67 -4.76 11.69
N ALA A 148 -18.90 -4.88 10.38
CA ALA A 148 -20.10 -5.48 9.83
C ALA A 148 -20.23 -6.96 10.22
N ASP A 149 -19.16 -7.73 10.11
CA ASP A 149 -19.14 -9.15 10.45
C ASP A 149 -19.33 -9.38 11.96
N PHE A 150 -18.78 -8.49 12.78
CA PHE A 150 -19.03 -8.51 14.24
C PHE A 150 -20.52 -8.28 14.56
N ALA A 151 -21.14 -7.30 13.92
CA ALA A 151 -22.58 -7.03 14.06
C ALA A 151 -23.42 -8.21 13.54
N LEU A 152 -22.99 -8.85 12.45
CA LEU A 152 -23.66 -10.01 11.86
C LEU A 152 -23.66 -11.21 12.82
N VAL A 153 -22.56 -11.46 13.54
CA VAL A 153 -22.51 -12.52 14.58
C VAL A 153 -23.54 -12.25 15.68
N ALA A 154 -23.64 -11.01 16.15
CA ALA A 154 -24.60 -10.64 17.19
C ALA A 154 -26.05 -10.85 16.73
N VAL A 155 -26.37 -10.45 15.49
CA VAL A 155 -27.71 -10.61 14.91
C VAL A 155 -28.02 -12.09 14.66
N SER A 156 -27.08 -12.89 14.16
CA SER A 156 -27.24 -14.33 13.95
C SER A 156 -27.43 -15.08 15.27
N GLY A 157 -26.72 -14.67 16.34
CA GLY A 157 -26.95 -15.19 17.68
C GLY A 157 -28.35 -14.90 18.19
N THR A 158 -28.86 -13.67 18.00
CA THR A 158 -30.21 -13.30 18.38
C THR A 158 -31.26 -14.10 17.57
N ALA A 159 -31.04 -14.28 16.27
CA ALA A 159 -31.93 -15.07 15.42
C ALA A 159 -32.00 -16.54 15.86
N LEU A 160 -30.86 -17.12 16.27
CA LEU A 160 -30.82 -18.47 16.83
C LEU A 160 -31.65 -18.58 18.13
N GLU A 161 -31.53 -17.62 19.04
CA GLU A 161 -32.32 -17.64 20.27
C GLU A 161 -33.84 -17.47 19.98
N VAL A 162 -34.22 -16.62 19.02
CA VAL A 162 -35.61 -16.48 18.56
C VAL A 162 -36.15 -17.79 17.96
N SER A 163 -35.34 -18.49 17.16
CA SER A 163 -35.73 -19.77 16.58
C SER A 163 -35.89 -20.89 17.63
N LYS A 164 -35.02 -20.92 18.66
CA LYS A 164 -35.15 -21.83 19.79
C LYS A 164 -36.45 -21.58 20.58
N GLU A 165 -36.79 -20.32 20.82
CA GLU A 165 -38.02 -19.95 21.48
C GLU A 165 -39.26 -20.35 20.65
N SER A 166 -39.18 -20.16 19.31
CA SER A 166 -40.24 -20.61 18.38
C SER A 166 -40.43 -22.14 18.41
N LEU A 167 -39.32 -22.90 18.52
CA LEU A 167 -39.34 -24.37 18.69
C LEU A 167 -40.02 -24.74 20.02
N ARG A 168 -39.65 -24.09 21.11
CA ARG A 168 -40.24 -24.30 22.43
C ARG A 168 -41.74 -24.05 22.43
N LEU A 169 -42.20 -22.97 21.79
CA LEU A 169 -43.60 -22.63 21.63
C LEU A 169 -44.37 -23.70 20.80
N ALA A 170 -43.80 -24.17 19.69
CA ALA A 170 -44.36 -25.22 18.87
C ALA A 170 -44.50 -26.56 19.64
N GLN A 171 -43.50 -26.93 20.44
CA GLN A 171 -43.53 -28.12 21.30
C GLN A 171 -44.62 -28.02 22.35
N ASN A 172 -44.80 -26.86 23.02
CA ASN A 172 -45.86 -26.65 24.01
C ASN A 172 -47.24 -26.75 23.37
N ARG A 173 -47.46 -26.21 22.16
CA ARG A 173 -48.70 -26.29 21.41
C ARG A 173 -49.02 -27.74 20.98
N LEU A 174 -48.01 -28.53 20.58
CA LEU A 174 -48.19 -29.94 20.27
C LEU A 174 -48.58 -30.72 21.54
N ALA A 175 -47.91 -30.48 22.67
CA ALA A 175 -48.25 -31.11 23.96
C ALA A 175 -49.68 -30.78 24.45
N ALA A 176 -50.14 -29.56 24.14
CA ALA A 176 -51.53 -29.14 24.39
C ALA A 176 -52.55 -29.68 23.37
N GLY A 177 -52.12 -30.42 22.34
CA GLY A 177 -52.98 -30.99 21.30
C GLY A 177 -53.54 -29.97 20.30
N VAL A 178 -52.97 -28.75 20.25
CA VAL A 178 -53.48 -27.64 19.40
C VAL A 178 -52.62 -27.38 18.16
N ALA A 179 -51.54 -28.14 17.97
CA ALA A 179 -50.64 -28.04 16.81
C ALA A 179 -50.21 -29.44 16.32
N PRO A 180 -50.03 -29.64 15.00
CA PRO A 180 -49.50 -30.89 14.45
C PRO A 180 -48.00 -31.02 14.67
N ALA A 181 -47.47 -32.28 14.66
CA ALA A 181 -46.05 -32.56 14.77
C ALA A 181 -45.19 -31.87 13.69
N LEU A 182 -45.75 -31.65 12.50
CA LEU A 182 -45.12 -30.92 11.39
C LEU A 182 -44.64 -29.51 11.81
N GLU A 183 -45.33 -28.80 12.71
CA GLU A 183 -44.88 -27.50 13.21
C GLU A 183 -43.61 -27.60 14.03
N VAL A 184 -43.48 -28.66 14.84
CA VAL A 184 -42.26 -28.93 15.63
C VAL A 184 -41.08 -29.25 14.71
N ASP A 185 -41.30 -30.10 13.68
CA ASP A 185 -40.22 -30.45 12.73
C ASP A 185 -39.76 -29.26 11.93
N ARG A 186 -40.67 -28.37 11.49
CA ARG A 186 -40.31 -27.10 10.81
C ARG A 186 -39.52 -26.16 11.73
N ALA A 187 -39.92 -26.00 13.00
CA ALA A 187 -39.21 -25.16 13.95
C ALA A 187 -37.84 -25.73 14.28
N ARG A 188 -37.68 -27.07 14.34
CA ARG A 188 -36.41 -27.72 14.51
C ARG A 188 -35.47 -27.47 13.31
N ALA A 189 -36.00 -27.63 12.11
CA ALA A 189 -35.24 -27.32 10.89
C ALA A 189 -34.80 -25.87 10.83
N ASP A 190 -35.61 -24.91 11.32
CA ASP A 190 -35.22 -23.50 11.41
C ASP A 190 -34.09 -23.28 12.42
N VAL A 191 -34.11 -23.91 13.60
CA VAL A 191 -33.00 -23.84 14.58
C VAL A 191 -31.68 -24.33 13.97
N GLU A 192 -31.71 -25.45 13.23
CA GLU A 192 -30.49 -25.95 12.56
C GLU A 192 -30.01 -24.99 11.48
N GLN A 193 -30.90 -24.35 10.73
CA GLN A 193 -30.56 -23.34 9.74
C GLN A 193 -29.91 -22.11 10.40
N GLN A 194 -30.46 -21.59 11.52
CA GLN A 194 -29.88 -20.46 12.24
C GLN A 194 -28.51 -20.84 12.87
N THR A 195 -28.35 -22.08 13.33
CA THR A 195 -27.06 -22.60 13.82
C THR A 195 -25.98 -22.57 12.73
N GLN A 196 -26.33 -22.99 11.49
CA GLN A 196 -25.43 -22.91 10.35
C GLN A 196 -25.09 -21.46 10.00
N GLN A 197 -26.07 -20.55 10.05
CA GLN A 197 -25.83 -19.13 9.76
C GLN A 197 -24.89 -18.48 10.79
N LEU A 198 -25.07 -18.79 12.09
CA LEU A 198 -24.16 -18.31 13.13
C LEU A 198 -22.74 -18.87 12.94
N ALA A 199 -22.59 -20.15 12.62
CA ALA A 199 -21.28 -20.74 12.34
C ALA A 199 -20.60 -20.06 11.12
N ALA A 200 -21.35 -19.75 10.07
CA ALA A 200 -20.84 -19.01 8.91
C ALA A 200 -20.44 -17.57 9.28
N ALA A 201 -21.24 -16.87 10.09
CA ALA A 201 -20.91 -15.52 10.58
C ALA A 201 -19.63 -15.50 11.43
N LEU A 202 -19.45 -16.48 12.33
CA LEU A 202 -18.22 -16.62 13.13
C LEU A 202 -17.00 -16.88 12.26
N LEU A 203 -17.12 -17.68 11.21
CA LEU A 203 -16.02 -17.88 10.24
C LEU A 203 -15.66 -16.57 9.53
N GLN A 204 -16.66 -15.82 9.03
CA GLN A 204 -16.40 -14.53 8.35
C GLN A 204 -15.72 -13.53 9.29
N LEU A 205 -16.16 -13.43 10.54
CA LEU A 205 -15.53 -12.58 11.55
C LEU A 205 -14.06 -12.97 11.77
N SER A 206 -13.75 -14.26 11.89
CA SER A 206 -12.37 -14.73 12.07
C SER A 206 -11.48 -14.42 10.87
N LEU A 207 -12.01 -14.57 9.66
CA LEU A 207 -11.30 -14.25 8.41
C LEU A 207 -11.07 -12.75 8.27
N ALA A 208 -12.08 -11.92 8.59
CA ALA A 208 -11.96 -10.46 8.55
C ALA A 208 -10.94 -9.95 9.58
N ALA A 209 -10.94 -10.51 10.80
CA ALA A 209 -9.96 -10.19 11.83
C ALA A 209 -8.52 -10.52 11.35
N ARG A 210 -8.34 -11.69 10.75
CA ARG A 210 -7.05 -12.10 10.19
C ARG A 210 -6.62 -11.23 9.02
N ALA A 211 -7.54 -10.84 8.14
CA ALA A 211 -7.27 -9.95 7.01
C ALA A 211 -6.81 -8.56 7.49
N LEU A 212 -7.47 -8.00 8.51
CA LEU A 212 -7.09 -6.72 9.10
C LEU A 212 -5.72 -6.81 9.79
N GLU A 213 -5.47 -7.88 10.55
CA GLU A 213 -4.15 -8.15 11.17
C GLU A 213 -3.05 -8.24 10.10
N SER A 214 -3.27 -9.03 9.05
CA SER A 214 -2.27 -9.20 7.98
C SER A 214 -1.92 -7.90 7.26
N ASN A 215 -2.90 -7.01 7.06
CA ASN A 215 -2.70 -5.75 6.37
C ASN A 215 -2.18 -4.62 7.27
N SER A 216 -2.49 -4.65 8.57
CA SER A 216 -2.10 -3.60 9.52
C SER A 216 -0.95 -3.99 10.44
N GLY A 217 -0.70 -5.28 10.64
CA GLY A 217 0.23 -5.81 11.63
C GLY A 217 -0.25 -5.65 13.08
N VAL A 218 -1.55 -5.33 13.30
CA VAL A 218 -2.18 -5.15 14.62
C VAL A 218 -3.35 -6.12 14.72
N PHE A 219 -3.38 -6.90 15.81
CA PHE A 219 -4.52 -7.78 16.10
C PHE A 219 -5.71 -6.94 16.60
N PRO A 220 -6.93 -7.07 15.99
CA PRO A 220 -8.10 -6.34 16.43
C PRO A 220 -8.66 -6.89 17.74
N ASP A 221 -9.00 -6.01 18.68
CA ASP A 221 -9.73 -6.39 19.90
C ASP A 221 -11.22 -6.51 19.59
N LEU A 222 -11.75 -7.73 19.73
CA LEU A 222 -13.15 -8.06 19.42
C LEU A 222 -14.06 -8.03 20.65
N SER A 223 -13.63 -7.46 21.77
CA SER A 223 -14.39 -7.49 23.01
C SER A 223 -15.61 -6.57 23.00
N VAL A 224 -15.57 -5.43 22.29
CA VAL A 224 -16.68 -4.48 22.17
C VAL A 224 -16.80 -3.99 20.73
N PRO A 225 -17.99 -4.08 20.11
CA PRO A 225 -18.21 -3.62 18.73
C PRO A 225 -18.08 -2.09 18.61
N ALA A 226 -17.48 -1.62 17.53
CA ALA A 226 -17.56 -0.22 17.15
C ALA A 226 -18.90 0.05 16.45
N PRO A 227 -19.57 1.18 16.72
CA PRO A 227 -20.83 1.52 16.06
C PRO A 227 -20.58 1.93 14.59
N LEU A 228 -21.40 1.41 13.67
CA LEU A 228 -21.53 1.94 12.31
C LEU A 228 -22.57 3.09 12.34
N ALA A 229 -22.09 4.30 12.64
CA ALA A 229 -22.96 5.47 12.67
C ALA A 229 -22.63 6.41 11.50
N ASP A 230 -23.63 6.75 10.71
CA ASP A 230 -23.60 7.76 9.65
C ASP A 230 -24.90 8.57 9.67
N ASP A 231 -24.79 9.88 9.49
CA ASP A 231 -25.89 10.82 9.51
C ASP A 231 -26.62 10.97 8.16
N LEU A 232 -26.18 10.23 7.15
CA LEU A 232 -26.71 10.23 5.78
C LEU A 232 -26.65 11.60 5.08
N HIS A 233 -25.68 12.47 5.45
CA HIS A 233 -25.49 13.74 4.77
C HIS A 233 -25.03 13.54 3.32
N ASN A 234 -25.37 14.47 2.43
CA ASN A 234 -24.91 14.45 1.05
C ASN A 234 -23.47 14.97 0.98
N GLU A 235 -22.64 14.33 0.15
CA GLU A 235 -21.28 14.80 -0.12
C GLU A 235 -21.30 16.13 -0.91
N PRO A 236 -20.23 16.93 -0.80
CA PRO A 236 -20.01 18.09 -1.66
C PRO A 236 -20.07 17.75 -3.13
N ALA A 237 -20.21 18.76 -4.00
CA ALA A 237 -20.24 18.56 -5.45
C ALA A 237 -18.96 17.88 -5.95
N LEU A 238 -19.08 17.02 -6.95
CA LEU A 238 -17.97 16.29 -7.59
C LEU A 238 -16.78 17.19 -7.94
N ALA A 239 -17.06 18.40 -8.45
CA ALA A 239 -16.03 19.37 -8.84
C ALA A 239 -15.07 19.73 -7.69
N SER A 240 -15.50 19.67 -6.43
CA SER A 240 -14.64 19.95 -5.28
C SER A 240 -13.57 18.85 -5.07
N PHE A 241 -13.86 17.61 -5.43
CA PHE A 241 -12.92 16.49 -5.38
C PHE A 241 -12.01 16.46 -6.62
N GLU A 242 -12.53 16.83 -7.79
CA GLU A 242 -11.75 16.89 -9.04
C GLU A 242 -10.74 18.04 -9.06
N SER A 243 -10.95 19.12 -8.29
CA SER A 243 -10.06 20.28 -8.26
C SER A 243 -8.62 19.93 -7.85
N GLU A 244 -8.44 18.89 -7.06
CA GLU A 244 -7.13 18.42 -6.58
C GLU A 244 -6.49 17.33 -7.46
N LEU A 245 -7.12 16.96 -8.61
CA LEU A 245 -6.69 15.86 -9.47
C LEU A 245 -5.20 15.93 -9.83
N ASN A 246 -4.71 17.12 -10.19
CA ASN A 246 -3.31 17.30 -10.60
C ASN A 246 -2.31 17.21 -9.43
N ARG A 247 -2.78 17.22 -8.18
CA ARG A 247 -1.97 17.09 -6.97
C ARG A 247 -1.95 15.65 -6.44
N LEU A 248 -2.77 14.76 -7.00
CA LEU A 248 -2.79 13.37 -6.58
C LEU A 248 -1.40 12.73 -6.72
N PRO A 249 -0.89 12.04 -5.68
CA PRO A 249 0.44 11.45 -5.72
C PRO A 249 0.68 10.56 -6.95
N ALA A 250 -0.31 9.76 -7.36
CA ALA A 250 -0.21 8.92 -8.56
C ALA A 250 -0.03 9.75 -9.85
N VAL A 251 -0.73 10.89 -9.97
CA VAL A 251 -0.65 11.77 -11.15
C VAL A 251 0.69 12.51 -11.16
N VAL A 252 1.13 13.02 -10.00
CA VAL A 252 2.43 13.69 -9.86
C VAL A 252 3.58 12.70 -10.14
N ALA A 253 3.49 11.46 -9.66
CA ALA A 253 4.47 10.41 -9.96
C ALA A 253 4.54 10.14 -11.48
N ALA A 254 3.39 10.02 -12.14
CA ALA A 254 3.33 9.79 -13.59
C ALA A 254 3.92 10.97 -14.39
N SER A 255 3.61 12.22 -14.01
CA SER A 255 4.19 13.40 -14.65
C SER A 255 5.70 13.53 -14.40
N GLY A 256 6.17 13.14 -13.20
CA GLY A 256 7.59 13.02 -12.89
C GLY A 256 8.30 12.00 -13.79
N SER A 257 7.69 10.83 -13.96
CA SER A 257 8.21 9.79 -14.87
C SER A 257 8.25 10.23 -16.33
N THR A 258 7.26 11.00 -16.79
CA THR A 258 7.25 11.61 -18.12
C THR A 258 8.40 12.60 -18.30
N ARG A 259 8.58 13.48 -17.31
CA ARG A 259 9.68 14.46 -17.33
C ARG A 259 11.05 13.78 -17.32
N ALA A 260 11.22 12.72 -16.53
CA ALA A 260 12.46 11.93 -16.52
C ALA A 260 12.75 11.31 -17.89
N ALA A 261 11.74 10.73 -18.56
CA ALA A 261 11.88 10.16 -19.89
C ALA A 261 12.22 11.21 -20.94
N GLU A 262 11.68 12.42 -20.85
CA GLU A 262 12.02 13.55 -21.71
C GLU A 262 13.46 14.03 -21.49
N GLN A 263 13.92 14.04 -20.23
CA GLN A 263 15.31 14.36 -19.89
C GLN A 263 16.27 13.30 -20.40
N ASP A 264 15.91 12.01 -20.33
CA ASP A 264 16.72 10.91 -20.89
C ASP A 264 16.81 11.01 -22.43
N ALA A 265 15.73 11.35 -23.10
CA ALA A 265 15.74 11.64 -24.54
C ALA A 265 16.64 12.84 -24.86
N GLY A 266 16.62 13.89 -24.04
CA GLY A 266 17.54 15.02 -24.13
C GLY A 266 19.01 14.61 -23.92
N ALA A 267 19.27 13.77 -22.92
CA ALA A 267 20.60 13.24 -22.63
C ALA A 267 21.20 12.47 -23.83
N GLN A 268 20.35 11.71 -24.53
CA GLN A 268 20.76 10.98 -25.72
C GLN A 268 21.14 11.90 -26.88
N ARG A 269 20.49 13.08 -27.00
CA ARG A 269 20.88 14.11 -27.98
C ARG A 269 22.20 14.77 -27.58
N PHE A 270 22.43 15.03 -26.28
CA PHE A 270 23.72 15.52 -25.78
C PHE A 270 24.88 14.52 -25.96
N ALA A 271 24.60 13.22 -26.11
CA ALA A 271 25.62 12.22 -26.44
C ALA A 271 26.23 12.41 -27.85
N LEU A 272 25.62 13.24 -28.71
CA LEU A 272 26.24 13.66 -29.98
C LEU A 272 27.31 14.73 -29.78
N LEU A 273 27.42 15.35 -28.61
CA LEU A 273 28.47 16.30 -28.28
C LEU A 273 29.75 15.56 -27.86
N PRO A 274 30.92 16.13 -28.13
CA PRO A 274 32.16 15.56 -27.64
C PRO A 274 32.28 15.58 -26.12
N SER A 275 32.87 14.54 -25.54
CA SER A 275 33.21 14.50 -24.13
C SER A 275 34.74 14.70 -23.95
N VAL A 276 35.13 15.32 -22.82
CA VAL A 276 36.50 15.58 -22.47
C VAL A 276 36.76 15.05 -21.06
N ALA A 277 37.79 14.24 -20.89
CA ALA A 277 38.25 13.72 -19.60
C ALA A 277 39.74 13.91 -19.39
N GLY A 278 40.13 14.33 -18.21
CA GLY A 278 41.49 14.28 -17.73
C GLY A 278 41.80 12.92 -17.12
N THR A 279 42.93 12.33 -17.47
CA THR A 279 43.43 11.11 -16.83
C THR A 279 44.82 11.32 -16.28
N PHE A 280 45.05 10.86 -15.07
CA PHE A 280 46.38 10.72 -14.49
C PHE A 280 46.58 9.26 -14.12
N SER A 281 47.61 8.64 -14.65
CA SER A 281 47.92 7.24 -14.37
C SER A 281 49.35 7.07 -13.91
N GLU A 282 49.57 6.27 -12.91
CA GLU A 282 50.86 5.79 -12.45
C GLU A 282 50.92 4.29 -12.66
N ARG A 283 52.05 3.81 -13.25
CA ARG A 283 52.26 2.41 -13.53
C ARG A 283 53.59 1.97 -12.94
N GLY A 284 53.56 0.88 -12.17
CA GLY A 284 54.75 0.13 -11.73
C GLY A 284 54.83 -1.20 -12.45
N THR A 285 56.02 -1.61 -12.90
CA THR A 285 56.23 -2.86 -13.61
C THR A 285 57.57 -3.46 -13.29
N THR A 286 57.67 -4.78 -13.21
CA THR A 286 58.94 -5.51 -13.13
C THR A 286 59.53 -5.83 -14.51
N ALA A 287 58.87 -5.37 -15.57
CA ALA A 287 59.32 -5.49 -16.96
C ALA A 287 59.45 -4.09 -17.60
N PRO A 288 60.47 -3.26 -17.17
CA PRO A 288 60.60 -1.89 -17.64
C PRO A 288 61.00 -1.81 -19.14
N GLY A 289 61.45 -2.90 -19.74
CA GLY A 289 61.85 -2.95 -21.13
C GLY A 289 62.92 -1.96 -21.44
N PHE A 290 62.81 -1.27 -22.58
CA PHE A 290 63.85 -0.29 -23.04
C PHE A 290 63.77 1.04 -22.28
N THR A 291 62.76 1.34 -21.50
CA THR A 291 62.63 2.58 -20.72
C THR A 291 63.54 2.58 -19.48
N GLY A 292 63.83 1.39 -18.94
CA GLY A 292 64.67 1.22 -17.76
C GLY A 292 64.08 1.76 -16.46
N HIS A 293 62.82 2.17 -16.47
CA HIS A 293 62.12 2.72 -15.32
C HIS A 293 60.98 1.80 -14.86
N ASP A 294 61.03 1.33 -13.62
CA ASP A 294 60.03 0.46 -13.02
C ASP A 294 58.75 1.23 -12.69
N TRP A 295 58.82 2.55 -12.53
CA TRP A 295 57.72 3.46 -12.25
C TRP A 295 57.63 4.56 -13.28
N THR A 296 56.46 4.74 -13.86
CA THR A 296 56.16 5.77 -14.85
C THR A 296 54.82 6.40 -14.58
N TRP A 297 54.69 7.71 -14.79
CA TRP A 297 53.42 8.39 -14.73
C TRP A 297 53.08 9.02 -16.08
N GLN A 298 51.76 9.18 -16.31
CA GLN A 298 51.22 9.83 -17.50
C GLN A 298 50.05 10.70 -17.12
N ALA A 299 50.03 11.94 -17.57
CA ALA A 299 48.88 12.82 -17.53
C ALA A 299 48.39 13.08 -18.96
N ALA A 300 47.10 12.91 -19.20
CA ALA A 300 46.54 13.11 -20.54
C ALA A 300 45.14 13.80 -20.43
N ILE A 301 44.83 14.60 -21.44
CA ILE A 301 43.48 15.09 -21.69
C ILE A 301 42.96 14.32 -22.89
N ASN A 302 41.89 13.56 -22.68
CA ASN A 302 41.27 12.71 -23.67
C ASN A 302 40.04 13.40 -24.20
N PHE A 303 39.95 13.56 -25.52
CA PHE A 303 38.83 14.04 -26.26
C PHE A 303 38.16 12.84 -26.96
N ALA A 304 36.90 12.57 -26.69
CA ALA A 304 36.14 11.49 -27.32
C ALA A 304 34.91 12.05 -28.04
N TRP A 305 34.82 11.76 -29.33
CA TRP A 305 33.66 12.07 -30.13
C TRP A 305 33.35 10.92 -31.07
N SER A 306 32.12 10.45 -31.08
CA SER A 306 31.68 9.40 -32.00
C SER A 306 30.36 9.80 -32.62
N PHE A 307 30.22 9.57 -33.91
CA PHE A 307 28.99 9.77 -34.65
C PHE A 307 28.77 8.58 -35.58
N ASP A 308 27.61 7.92 -35.39
CA ASP A 308 27.20 6.82 -36.24
C ASP A 308 25.68 6.82 -36.44
N LEU A 309 25.16 5.97 -37.35
CA LEU A 309 23.74 5.86 -37.63
C LEU A 309 22.96 5.26 -36.44
N THR A 310 23.62 4.50 -35.57
CA THR A 310 23.01 3.92 -34.37
C THR A 310 22.66 5.02 -33.35
N SER A 311 23.47 6.08 -33.29
CA SER A 311 23.20 7.25 -32.45
C SER A 311 21.90 7.95 -32.84
N ILE A 312 21.61 8.07 -34.14
CA ILE A 312 20.35 8.65 -34.63
C ILE A 312 19.16 7.75 -34.32
N ALA A 313 19.33 6.43 -34.49
CA ALA A 313 18.30 5.46 -34.17
C ALA A 313 17.98 5.43 -32.65
N SER A 314 19.01 5.53 -31.81
CA SER A 314 18.84 5.57 -30.35
C SER A 314 18.12 6.85 -29.87
N ILE A 315 18.37 8.00 -30.48
CA ILE A 315 17.60 9.23 -30.20
C ILE A 315 16.11 9.03 -30.54
N ARG A 316 15.81 8.49 -31.73
CA ARG A 316 14.40 8.20 -32.11
C ARG A 316 13.73 7.21 -31.15
N SER A 317 14.48 6.20 -30.69
CA SER A 317 13.99 5.23 -29.71
C SER A 317 13.65 5.90 -28.37
N GLN A 318 14.49 6.80 -27.87
CA GLN A 318 14.26 7.53 -26.63
C GLN A 318 13.11 8.56 -26.76
N ASP A 319 13.01 9.23 -27.90
CA ASP A 319 11.88 10.13 -28.18
C ASP A 319 10.55 9.37 -28.17
N ALA A 320 10.50 8.19 -28.83
CA ALA A 320 9.33 7.32 -28.77
C ALA A 320 9.05 6.80 -27.34
N GLY A 321 10.11 6.56 -26.54
CA GLY A 321 9.99 6.24 -25.12
C GLY A 321 9.32 7.35 -24.31
N ALA A 322 9.67 8.61 -24.58
CA ALA A 322 9.03 9.78 -23.96
C ALA A 322 7.54 9.90 -24.37
N ASP A 323 7.19 9.60 -25.63
CA ASP A 323 5.80 9.57 -26.08
C ASP A 323 4.98 8.47 -25.36
N VAL A 324 5.59 7.29 -25.13
CA VAL A 324 4.97 6.24 -24.32
C VAL A 324 4.74 6.71 -22.87
N ALA A 325 5.70 7.43 -22.29
CA ALA A 325 5.55 7.99 -20.94
C ALA A 325 4.40 9.01 -20.87
N ARG A 326 4.28 9.91 -21.86
CA ARG A 326 3.14 10.86 -21.97
C ARG A 326 1.80 10.15 -22.06
N ALA A 327 1.72 9.11 -22.88
CA ALA A 327 0.49 8.32 -23.01
C ALA A 327 0.13 7.59 -21.68
N ARG A 328 1.12 7.10 -20.93
CA ARG A 328 0.92 6.53 -19.61
C ARG A 328 0.45 7.56 -18.60
N GLU A 329 1.01 8.77 -18.60
CA GLU A 329 0.58 9.87 -17.74
C GLU A 329 -0.88 10.22 -18.00
N LEU A 330 -1.27 10.38 -19.28
CA LEU A 330 -2.66 10.64 -19.66
C LEU A 330 -3.59 9.54 -19.13
N ARG A 331 -3.21 8.27 -19.30
CA ARG A 331 -3.99 7.13 -18.78
C ARG A 331 -4.15 7.19 -17.27
N VAL A 332 -3.08 7.48 -16.51
CA VAL A 332 -3.14 7.61 -15.05
C VAL A 332 -4.05 8.75 -14.62
N ARG A 333 -3.97 9.89 -15.29
CA ARG A 333 -4.83 11.06 -15.03
C ARG A 333 -6.31 10.75 -15.28
N LEU A 334 -6.64 10.09 -16.40
CA LEU A 334 -8.01 9.69 -16.71
C LEU A 334 -8.51 8.64 -15.69
N ALA A 335 -7.71 7.62 -15.38
CA ALA A 335 -8.07 6.61 -14.40
C ALA A 335 -8.30 7.19 -12.99
N ALA A 336 -7.51 8.19 -12.58
CA ALA A 336 -7.69 8.88 -11.31
C ALA A 336 -9.00 9.69 -11.29
N ARG A 337 -9.32 10.39 -12.39
CA ARG A 337 -10.60 11.10 -12.53
C ARG A 337 -11.79 10.16 -12.47
N ASP A 338 -11.72 9.04 -13.21
CA ASP A 338 -12.77 8.03 -13.24
C ASP A 338 -12.94 7.36 -11.85
N ALA A 339 -11.84 7.19 -11.10
CA ALA A 339 -11.88 6.67 -9.74
C ALA A 339 -12.63 7.62 -8.80
N ILE A 340 -12.32 8.93 -8.82
CA ILE A 340 -13.03 9.94 -8.02
C ILE A 340 -14.52 9.94 -8.38
N HIS A 341 -14.85 10.01 -9.66
CA HIS A 341 -16.25 10.01 -10.13
C HIS A 341 -16.99 8.75 -9.66
N ARG A 342 -16.40 7.58 -9.84
CA ARG A 342 -16.98 6.30 -9.40
C ARG A 342 -17.24 6.27 -7.89
N GLN A 343 -16.27 6.72 -7.08
CA GLN A 343 -16.45 6.71 -5.63
C GLN A 343 -17.51 7.73 -5.19
N TRP A 344 -17.60 8.89 -5.84
CA TRP A 344 -18.62 9.87 -5.56
C TRP A 344 -20.03 9.33 -5.83
N GLU A 345 -20.25 8.69 -6.99
CA GLU A 345 -21.52 8.03 -7.33
C GLU A 345 -21.81 6.86 -6.38
N THR A 346 -20.78 6.10 -5.98
CA THR A 346 -20.91 5.00 -5.02
C THR A 346 -21.41 5.52 -3.67
N VAL A 347 -20.90 6.67 -3.18
CA VAL A 347 -21.40 7.27 -1.93
C VAL A 347 -22.86 7.68 -2.07
N ALA A 348 -23.24 8.36 -3.18
CA ALA A 348 -24.63 8.77 -3.41
C ALA A 348 -25.59 7.57 -3.42
N ALA A 349 -25.23 6.49 -4.11
CA ALA A 349 -25.99 5.25 -4.13
C ALA A 349 -26.03 4.56 -2.76
N SER A 350 -24.94 4.57 -2.00
CA SER A 350 -24.86 3.95 -0.67
C SER A 350 -25.70 4.71 0.37
N ILE A 351 -25.78 6.06 0.29
CA ILE A 351 -26.69 6.87 1.12
C ILE A 351 -28.15 6.43 0.89
N ALA A 352 -28.56 6.32 -0.39
CA ALA A 352 -29.92 5.91 -0.72
C ALA A 352 -30.21 4.48 -0.24
N ARG A 353 -29.25 3.56 -0.42
CA ARG A 353 -29.33 2.16 0.02
C ARG A 353 -29.43 2.06 1.55
N SER A 354 -28.56 2.74 2.30
CA SER A 354 -28.59 2.74 3.77
C SER A 354 -29.90 3.32 4.30
N ARG A 355 -30.40 4.43 3.72
CA ARG A 355 -31.68 5.03 4.09
C ARG A 355 -32.84 4.03 3.89
N SER A 356 -32.89 3.37 2.73
CA SER A 356 -33.92 2.37 2.42
C SER A 356 -33.81 1.13 3.34
N ALA A 357 -32.59 0.63 3.58
CA ALA A 357 -32.36 -0.52 4.44
C ALA A 357 -32.75 -0.24 5.90
N ARG A 358 -32.48 0.95 6.44
CA ARG A 358 -32.90 1.37 7.77
C ARG A 358 -34.45 1.41 7.88
N ALA A 359 -35.13 1.95 6.87
CA ALA A 359 -36.59 1.97 6.82
C ALA A 359 -37.17 0.54 6.68
N GLY A 360 -36.59 -0.28 5.80
CA GLY A 360 -36.99 -1.68 5.60
C GLY A 360 -36.84 -2.52 6.87
N ARG A 361 -35.74 -2.34 7.59
CA ARG A 361 -35.49 -2.99 8.89
C ARG A 361 -36.58 -2.67 9.91
N VAL A 362 -36.98 -1.40 10.03
CA VAL A 362 -38.06 -1.00 10.97
C VAL A 362 -39.37 -1.65 10.60
N ALA A 363 -39.75 -1.66 9.32
CA ALA A 363 -40.98 -2.27 8.84
C ALA A 363 -41.00 -3.81 9.06
N ALA A 364 -39.90 -4.48 8.72
CA ALA A 364 -39.78 -5.93 8.86
C ALA A 364 -39.77 -6.37 10.34
N ALA A 365 -39.07 -5.64 11.21
CA ALA A 365 -39.08 -5.90 12.65
C ALA A 365 -40.50 -5.76 13.25
N HIS A 366 -41.26 -4.73 12.83
CA HIS A 366 -42.63 -4.54 13.25
C HIS A 366 -43.55 -5.66 12.74
N ALA A 367 -43.36 -6.09 11.48
CA ALA A 367 -44.13 -7.22 10.92
C ALA A 367 -43.82 -8.54 11.66
N ALA A 368 -42.57 -8.80 12.01
CA ALA A 368 -42.18 -9.99 12.77
C ALA A 368 -42.79 -10.00 14.18
N GLN A 369 -42.82 -8.84 14.85
CA GLN A 369 -43.44 -8.72 16.16
C GLN A 369 -44.97 -8.98 16.08
N GLN A 370 -45.66 -8.38 15.11
CA GLN A 370 -47.09 -8.64 14.90
C GLN A 370 -47.37 -10.11 14.55
N ALA A 371 -46.52 -10.74 13.75
CA ALA A 371 -46.65 -12.16 13.44
C ALA A 371 -46.47 -13.01 14.69
N HIS A 372 -45.48 -12.69 15.55
CA HIS A 372 -45.27 -13.38 16.82
C HIS A 372 -46.53 -13.31 17.72
N ASP A 373 -47.10 -12.11 17.93
CA ASP A 373 -48.25 -11.88 18.77
C ASP A 373 -49.52 -12.64 18.25
N ARG A 374 -49.75 -12.60 16.91
CA ARG A 374 -50.86 -13.30 16.26
C ARG A 374 -50.72 -14.81 16.30
N TYR A 375 -49.48 -15.34 16.19
CA TYR A 375 -49.23 -16.78 16.29
C TYR A 375 -49.50 -17.28 17.71
N GLN A 376 -49.15 -16.52 18.74
CA GLN A 376 -49.42 -16.87 20.13
C GLN A 376 -50.93 -17.07 20.38
N VAL A 377 -51.80 -16.21 19.79
CA VAL A 377 -53.24 -16.32 19.92
C VAL A 377 -53.90 -17.25 18.87
N GLY A 378 -53.08 -17.86 17.99
CA GLY A 378 -53.52 -18.87 17.02
C GLY A 378 -54.22 -18.32 15.78
N THR A 379 -54.06 -17.03 15.44
CA THR A 379 -54.72 -16.37 14.29
C THR A 379 -53.94 -16.43 12.98
N ILE A 380 -52.67 -16.85 13.02
CA ILE A 380 -51.82 -17.10 11.82
C ILE A 380 -51.14 -18.46 11.94
N THR A 381 -50.60 -18.93 10.80
CA THR A 381 -49.83 -20.18 10.74
C THR A 381 -48.39 -20.01 11.24
N GLN A 382 -47.76 -21.13 11.64
CA GLN A 382 -46.35 -21.14 11.95
C GLN A 382 -45.48 -20.71 10.74
N LEU A 383 -45.92 -21.07 9.51
CA LEU A 383 -45.22 -20.69 8.30
C LEU A 383 -45.12 -19.17 8.15
N ASP A 384 -46.22 -18.46 8.40
CA ASP A 384 -46.28 -17.00 8.37
C ASP A 384 -45.34 -16.38 9.42
N LEU A 385 -45.28 -16.94 10.64
CA LEU A 385 -44.36 -16.50 11.69
C LEU A 385 -42.93 -16.68 11.26
N LEU A 386 -42.54 -17.89 10.80
CA LEU A 386 -41.16 -18.18 10.37
C LEU A 386 -40.73 -17.28 9.19
N GLN A 387 -41.66 -17.02 8.24
CA GLN A 387 -41.40 -16.12 7.13
C GLN A 387 -41.13 -14.69 7.61
N ALA A 388 -41.98 -14.14 8.50
CA ALA A 388 -41.78 -12.80 9.04
C ALA A 388 -40.50 -12.67 9.86
N GLN A 389 -40.09 -13.70 10.59
CA GLN A 389 -38.83 -13.75 11.32
C GLN A 389 -37.59 -13.75 10.36
N ARG A 390 -37.67 -14.54 9.29
CA ARG A 390 -36.61 -14.57 8.25
C ARG A 390 -36.49 -13.25 7.53
N ASP A 391 -37.61 -12.60 7.20
CA ASP A 391 -37.63 -11.30 6.55
C ASP A 391 -37.02 -10.21 7.46
N ALA A 392 -37.31 -10.24 8.77
CA ALA A 392 -36.73 -9.33 9.75
C ALA A 392 -35.20 -9.55 9.89
N PHE A 393 -34.76 -10.80 9.95
CA PHE A 393 -33.32 -11.12 9.96
C PHE A 393 -32.61 -10.63 8.67
N ALA A 394 -33.20 -10.92 7.50
CA ALA A 394 -32.64 -10.48 6.22
C ALA A 394 -32.57 -8.93 6.12
N ALA A 395 -33.58 -8.22 6.61
CA ALA A 395 -33.61 -6.76 6.64
C ALA A 395 -32.56 -6.17 7.58
N GLU A 396 -32.29 -6.82 8.72
CA GLU A 396 -31.22 -6.38 9.65
C GLU A 396 -29.84 -6.62 9.06
N VAL A 397 -29.59 -7.76 8.42
CA VAL A 397 -28.34 -8.05 7.68
C VAL A 397 -28.13 -7.01 6.56
N ALA A 398 -29.18 -6.73 5.78
CA ALA A 398 -29.11 -5.73 4.71
C ALA A 398 -28.79 -4.32 5.25
N ARG A 399 -29.34 -3.94 6.41
CA ARG A 399 -29.01 -2.67 7.08
C ARG A 399 -27.53 -2.61 7.49
N ILE A 400 -27.01 -3.66 8.15
CA ILE A 400 -25.62 -3.71 8.61
C ILE A 400 -24.67 -3.56 7.42
N GLN A 401 -24.92 -4.30 6.34
CA GLN A 401 -24.11 -4.23 5.13
C GLN A 401 -24.19 -2.86 4.46
N ALA A 402 -25.39 -2.30 4.33
CA ALA A 402 -25.58 -0.98 3.72
C ALA A 402 -24.92 0.15 4.52
N ASP A 403 -24.96 0.09 5.86
CA ASP A 403 -24.30 1.07 6.73
C ASP A 403 -22.76 0.93 6.65
N ALA A 404 -22.23 -0.29 6.62
CA ALA A 404 -20.78 -0.53 6.44
C ALA A 404 -20.28 -0.09 5.06
N ASP A 405 -21.03 -0.42 3.99
CA ASP A 405 -20.74 0.00 2.63
C ASP A 405 -20.69 1.53 2.52
N LEU A 406 -21.60 2.25 3.16
CA LEU A 406 -21.65 3.71 3.15
C LEU A 406 -20.41 4.32 3.80
N VAL A 407 -20.07 3.89 5.02
CA VAL A 407 -18.90 4.45 5.73
C VAL A 407 -17.61 4.13 4.99
N ASN A 408 -17.48 2.90 4.43
CA ASN A 408 -16.35 2.54 3.59
C ASN A 408 -16.31 3.39 2.31
N ALA A 409 -17.43 3.59 1.61
CA ALA A 409 -17.49 4.40 0.39
C ALA A 409 -17.04 5.84 0.63
N ARG A 410 -17.40 6.45 1.76
CA ARG A 410 -16.91 7.78 2.16
C ARG A 410 -15.41 7.80 2.38
N ALA A 411 -14.85 6.77 3.07
CA ALA A 411 -13.42 6.64 3.24
C ALA A 411 -12.69 6.49 1.89
N GLN A 412 -13.22 5.66 0.99
CA GLN A 412 -12.67 5.44 -0.34
C GLN A 412 -12.72 6.72 -1.21
N LEU A 413 -13.78 7.51 -1.12
CA LEU A 413 -13.87 8.80 -1.83
C LEU A 413 -12.80 9.79 -1.37
N ARG A 414 -12.57 9.90 -0.05
CA ARG A 414 -11.52 10.77 0.50
C ARG A 414 -10.13 10.34 0.02
N LEU A 415 -9.85 9.04 0.07
CA LEU A 415 -8.57 8.48 -0.40
C LEU A 415 -8.39 8.63 -1.91
N ALA A 416 -9.43 8.44 -2.72
CA ALA A 416 -9.39 8.67 -4.16
C ALA A 416 -9.10 10.14 -4.50
N ALA A 417 -9.56 11.07 -3.65
CA ALA A 417 -9.23 12.50 -3.74
C ALA A 417 -7.86 12.86 -3.12
N GLY A 418 -7.05 11.86 -2.74
CA GLY A 418 -5.70 12.06 -2.22
C GLY A 418 -5.62 12.47 -0.75
N LYS A 419 -6.73 12.47 -0.01
CA LYS A 419 -6.79 12.84 1.41
C LYS A 419 -6.57 11.61 2.28
N SER A 420 -5.52 11.62 3.08
CA SER A 420 -5.24 10.55 4.03
C SER A 420 -6.29 10.50 5.15
N LEU A 421 -6.57 9.28 5.64
CA LEU A 421 -7.46 9.06 6.78
C LEU A 421 -6.82 9.46 8.12
N LEU A 422 -5.49 9.67 8.17
CA LEU A 422 -4.77 10.18 9.34
C LEU A 422 -4.80 11.72 9.44
N GLU A 423 -5.04 12.41 8.34
CA GLU A 423 -5.23 13.85 8.35
C GLU A 423 -6.58 14.14 8.99
N ARG A 424 -6.54 14.51 10.27
CA ARG A 424 -7.72 14.85 11.07
C ARG A 424 -8.48 15.98 10.36
N ASN A 425 -9.79 15.82 10.19
CA ASN A 425 -10.67 16.91 9.76
C ASN A 425 -10.55 18.10 10.72
N GLU A 426 -9.66 19.03 10.47
CA GLU A 426 -9.62 20.35 11.12
C GLU A 426 -10.67 21.33 10.54
N GLY A 427 -11.77 20.80 9.99
CA GLY A 427 -12.74 21.60 9.26
C GLY A 427 -14.21 21.31 9.48
N VAL A 428 -14.61 20.54 10.50
CA VAL A 428 -16.05 20.45 10.87
C VAL A 428 -16.17 20.57 12.40
N GLN A 429 -16.28 21.78 12.85
CA GLN A 429 -16.96 22.16 14.10
C GLN A 429 -18.26 22.84 13.74
#